data_c8060b434f9da5762b3dfbfa054bef11
#
_entry.id   c8060b434f9da5762b3dfbfa054bef11
#
_cell.length_a   1.000
_cell.length_b   1.000
_cell.length_c   1.000
_cell.angle_alpha   90.00
_cell.angle_beta   90.00
_cell.angle_gamma   90.00
#
_symmetry.space_group_name_H-M   'P 1'
#
loop_
_entity.id
_entity.type
_entity.pdbx_description
1 polymer ?
#
loop_
_entity_poly.entity_id
_entity_poly.type
_entity_poly.pdbx_seq_one_letter_code
_entity_poly.pdbx_strand_id
1 'polypeptide(L)' 'MEAQKIIITGGATRIGAAIAEKLSGPNKEIIIHFNKSKSKAESLKKKLSKNGTIVYLIKGDLSVEKDVNKIVKFSKSK' A
#
# COMPACT_ATOMS: atom_id res chain seq x y z
N MET A 1 17.83 12.96 -2.87
CA MET A 1 16.56 12.82 -3.63
C MET A 1 15.46 12.31 -2.70
N GLU A 2 14.32 12.97 -2.70
CA GLU A 2 13.23 12.57 -1.84
C GLU A 2 12.60 11.27 -2.31
N ALA A 3 12.16 10.45 -1.36
CA ALA A 3 11.44 9.24 -1.69
C ALA A 3 10.06 9.58 -2.26
N GLN A 4 9.61 8.81 -3.25
CA GLN A 4 8.26 8.94 -3.78
C GLN A 4 7.29 8.16 -2.91
N LYS A 5 6.21 8.79 -2.52
CA LYS A 5 5.17 8.14 -1.73
C LYS A 5 3.97 7.86 -2.62
N ILE A 6 3.55 6.61 -2.67
CA ILE A 6 2.49 6.14 -3.54
C ILE A 6 1.45 5.43 -2.68
N ILE A 7 0.17 5.74 -2.90
CA ILE A 7 -0.94 5.10 -2.21
C ILE A 7 -1.71 4.28 -3.21
N ILE A 8 -1.90 2.98 -2.93
CA ILE A 8 -2.64 2.09 -3.80
C ILE A 8 -3.81 1.51 -3.02
N THR A 9 -5.02 1.94 -3.36
CA THR A 9 -6.24 1.37 -2.78
C THR A 9 -6.55 0.04 -3.47
N GLY A 10 -6.98 -0.93 -2.68
CA GLY A 10 -7.20 -2.27 -3.23
C GLY A 10 -5.91 -2.90 -3.73
N GLY A 11 -4.76 -2.53 -3.15
CA GLY A 11 -3.47 -2.96 -3.64
C GLY A 11 -3.20 -4.45 -3.52
N ALA A 12 -3.99 -5.16 -2.69
CA ALA A 12 -3.85 -6.60 -2.57
C ALA A 12 -4.62 -7.36 -3.64
N THR A 13 -5.38 -6.66 -4.49
CA THR A 13 -6.05 -7.30 -5.62
C THR A 13 -5.02 -7.57 -6.72
N ARG A 14 -5.42 -8.42 -7.69
CA ARG A 14 -4.54 -8.78 -8.79
C ARG A 14 -4.06 -7.55 -9.57
N ILE A 15 -4.98 -6.63 -9.86
CA ILE A 15 -4.65 -5.42 -10.62
C ILE A 15 -3.78 -4.47 -9.77
N GLY A 16 -4.18 -4.27 -8.51
CA GLY A 16 -3.43 -3.40 -7.61
C GLY A 16 -2.01 -3.91 -7.36
N ALA A 17 -1.86 -5.24 -7.23
CA ALA A 17 -0.55 -5.84 -7.03
C ALA A 17 0.35 -5.61 -8.25
N ALA A 18 -0.19 -5.75 -9.46
CA ALA A 18 0.57 -5.51 -10.67
C ALA A 18 1.04 -4.06 -10.77
N ILE A 19 0.19 -3.12 -10.40
CA ILE A 19 0.54 -1.70 -10.37
C ILE A 19 1.63 -1.44 -9.35
N ALA A 20 1.49 -2.02 -8.15
CA ALA A 20 2.47 -1.85 -7.08
C ALA A 20 3.85 -2.37 -7.50
N GLU A 21 3.88 -3.54 -8.14
CA GLU A 21 5.13 -4.12 -8.61
C GLU A 21 5.81 -3.21 -9.64
N LYS A 22 5.02 -2.64 -10.55
CA LYS A 22 5.54 -1.79 -11.59
C LYS A 22 6.11 -0.49 -11.03
N LEU A 23 5.53 0.03 -9.95
CA LEU A 23 5.94 1.28 -9.33
C LEU A 23 6.96 1.10 -8.21
N SER A 24 7.30 -0.15 -7.85
CA SER A 24 8.23 -0.42 -6.77
C SER A 24 9.67 -0.14 -7.17
N GLY A 25 10.54 -0.01 -6.17
CA GLY A 25 11.96 0.19 -6.39
C GLY A 25 12.60 0.96 -5.24
N PRO A 26 13.92 1.20 -5.31
CA PRO A 26 14.60 2.01 -4.31
C PRO A 26 14.04 3.42 -4.26
N ASN A 27 14.03 4.02 -3.07
CA ASN A 27 13.50 5.36 -2.85
C ASN A 27 12.00 5.49 -3.13
N LYS A 28 11.28 4.36 -3.07
CA LYS A 28 9.82 4.36 -3.19
C LYS A 28 9.21 3.97 -1.86
N GLU A 29 8.16 4.65 -1.47
CA GLU A 29 7.34 4.27 -0.32
C GLU A 29 5.94 4.01 -0.83
N ILE A 30 5.43 2.81 -0.59
CA ILE A 30 4.10 2.41 -1.08
C ILE A 30 3.23 2.08 0.11
N ILE A 31 2.08 2.73 0.17
CA ILE A 31 1.05 2.43 1.17
C ILE A 31 -0.02 1.61 0.47
N ILE A 32 -0.18 0.37 0.89
CA ILE A 32 -1.15 -0.54 0.30
C ILE A 32 -2.37 -0.63 1.21
N HIS A 33 -3.49 -0.18 0.69
CA HIS A 33 -4.77 -0.32 1.36
C HIS A 33 -5.41 -1.63 0.97
N PHE A 34 -5.95 -2.37 1.94
CA PHE A 34 -6.72 -3.58 1.69
C PHE A 34 -7.93 -3.64 2.61
N ASN A 35 -8.96 -4.38 2.19
CA ASN A 35 -10.15 -4.58 3.01
C ASN A 35 -10.13 -5.94 3.70
N LYS A 36 -10.11 -7.03 2.93
CA LYS A 36 -10.21 -8.39 3.47
C LYS A 36 -9.02 -9.28 3.15
N SER A 37 -8.18 -8.90 2.22
CA SER A 37 -7.12 -9.75 1.69
C SER A 37 -5.80 -9.54 2.43
N LYS A 38 -5.81 -9.74 3.76
CA LYS A 38 -4.63 -9.50 4.58
C LYS A 38 -3.43 -10.34 4.17
N SER A 39 -3.62 -11.63 3.93
CA SER A 39 -2.51 -12.50 3.57
C SER A 39 -1.92 -12.14 2.22
N LYS A 40 -2.76 -11.72 1.27
CA LYS A 40 -2.27 -11.26 -0.03
C LYS A 40 -1.50 -9.95 0.10
N ALA A 41 -1.98 -9.05 0.97
CA ALA A 41 -1.30 -7.78 1.22
C ALA A 41 0.06 -8.02 1.86
N GLU A 42 0.16 -8.93 2.81
CA GLU A 42 1.42 -9.26 3.47
C GLU A 42 2.40 -9.92 2.50
N SER A 43 1.91 -10.79 1.63
CA SER A 43 2.75 -11.43 0.61
C SER A 43 3.32 -10.39 -0.35
N LEU A 44 2.48 -9.43 -0.76
CA LEU A 44 2.90 -8.36 -1.64
C LEU A 44 3.94 -7.46 -0.97
N LYS A 45 3.73 -7.11 0.29
CA LYS A 45 4.69 -6.33 1.06
C LYS A 45 6.05 -7.01 1.08
N LYS A 46 6.06 -8.31 1.36
CA LYS A 46 7.28 -9.09 1.42
C LYS A 46 8.00 -9.08 0.08
N LYS A 47 7.26 -9.24 -1.00
CA LYS A 47 7.81 -9.25 -2.35
C LYS A 47 8.41 -7.89 -2.72
N LEU A 48 7.68 -6.81 -2.46
CA LEU A 48 8.15 -5.47 -2.81
C LEU A 48 9.33 -5.01 -1.95
N SER A 49 9.36 -5.44 -0.71
CA SER A 49 10.47 -5.08 0.19
C SER A 49 11.81 -5.60 -0.32
N LYS A 50 11.81 -6.67 -1.08
CA LYS A 50 13.03 -7.21 -1.67
C LYS A 50 13.64 -6.28 -2.73
N ASN A 51 12.82 -5.39 -3.28
CA ASN A 51 13.27 -4.42 -4.28
C ASN A 51 13.75 -3.11 -3.67
N GLY A 52 13.86 -3.05 -2.35
CA GLY A 52 14.25 -1.83 -1.66
C GLY A 52 13.10 -0.87 -1.42
N THR A 53 11.87 -1.29 -1.65
CA THR A 53 10.69 -0.48 -1.44
C THR A 53 10.25 -0.51 0.03
N ILE A 54 9.92 0.64 0.58
CA ILE A 54 9.34 0.69 1.92
C ILE A 54 7.83 0.55 1.76
N VAL A 55 7.24 -0.48 2.36
CA VAL A 55 5.83 -0.79 2.18
C VAL A 55 5.09 -0.71 3.51
N TYR A 56 3.99 0.03 3.52
CA TYR A 56 3.08 0.11 4.64
C TYR A 56 1.75 -0.52 4.26
N LEU A 57 1.16 -1.26 5.17
CA LEU A 57 -0.16 -1.86 4.96
C LEU A 57 -1.17 -1.17 5.85
N ILE A 58 -2.35 -0.90 5.31
CA ILE A 58 -3.44 -0.37 6.10
C ILE A 58 -4.74 -1.04 5.71
N LYS A 59 -5.47 -1.52 6.72
CA LYS A 59 -6.77 -2.15 6.54
C LYS A 59 -7.88 -1.12 6.69
N GLY A 60 -8.87 -1.16 5.82
CA GLY A 60 -10.03 -0.30 5.93
C GLY A 60 -11.03 -0.59 4.83
N ASP A 61 -12.29 -0.25 5.10
CA ASP A 61 -13.37 -0.39 4.15
C ASP A 61 -13.72 0.99 3.61
N LEU A 62 -13.52 1.19 2.32
CA LEU A 62 -13.74 2.50 1.69
C LEU A 62 -15.21 2.93 1.70
N SER A 63 -16.14 2.00 1.95
CA SER A 63 -17.55 2.37 2.10
C SER A 63 -17.85 2.97 3.48
N VAL A 64 -16.90 2.93 4.41
CA VAL A 64 -17.06 3.47 5.76
C VAL A 64 -16.23 4.74 5.89
N GLU A 65 -16.89 5.87 6.13
CA GLU A 65 -16.23 7.17 6.22
C GLU A 65 -15.11 7.19 7.26
N LYS A 66 -15.33 6.55 8.41
CA LYS A 66 -14.33 6.47 9.46
C LYS A 66 -13.05 5.80 8.98
N ASP A 67 -13.18 4.74 8.17
CA ASP A 67 -12.03 4.02 7.64
C ASP A 67 -11.30 4.84 6.59
N VAL A 68 -12.04 5.59 5.76
CA VAL A 68 -11.42 6.49 4.78
C VAL A 68 -10.59 7.55 5.50
N ASN A 69 -11.12 8.14 6.57
CA ASN A 69 -10.40 9.14 7.35
C ASN A 69 -9.15 8.56 7.99
N LYS A 70 -9.23 7.30 8.45
CA LYS A 70 -8.08 6.61 9.03
C LYS A 70 -6.96 6.45 7.98
N ILE A 71 -7.32 6.07 6.76
CA ILE A 71 -6.36 5.90 5.67
C ILE A 71 -5.69 7.23 5.32
N VAL A 72 -6.46 8.30 5.25
CA VAL A 72 -5.93 9.63 4.95
C VAL A 72 -4.93 10.07 6.03
N LYS A 73 -5.29 9.90 7.30
CA LYS A 73 -4.41 10.26 8.41
C LYS A 73 -3.13 9.43 8.40
N PHE A 74 -3.25 8.15 8.14
CA PHE A 74 -2.10 7.26 8.05
C PHE A 74 -1.16 7.69 6.94
N SER A 75 -1.71 8.03 5.78
CA SER A 75 -0.92 8.47 4.63
C SER A 75 -0.17 9.75 4.92
N LYS A 76 -0.79 10.69 5.64
CA LYS A 76 -0.14 11.94 6.01
C LYS A 76 0.96 11.76 7.04
N SER A 77 0.85 10.74 7.90
CA SER A 77 1.85 10.50 8.94
C SER A 77 3.08 9.77 8.41
N LYS A 78 3.00 9.20 7.26
CA LYS A 78 4.11 8.50 6.60
C LYS A 78 4.59 9.29 5.39
#